data_502f7b5f0936f98c593c54c5969a2baf
#
_entry.id   502f7b5f0936f98c593c54c5969a2baf
#
_cell.length_a   1.000
_cell.length_b   1.000
_cell.length_c   1.000
_cell.angle_alpha   90.00
_cell.angle_beta   90.00
_cell.angle_gamma   90.00
#
_symmetry.space_group_name_H-M   'P 1'
#
loop_
_entity.id
_entity.type
_entity.pdbx_description
1 polymer ?
#
loop_
_entity_poly.entity_id
_entity_poly.type
_entity_poly.pdbx_seq_one_letter_code
_entity_poly.pdbx_strand_id
1 'polypeptide(L)'
;MNVQTGDTINYYMNKLILPFLNPKLFVCGDKPQVWRKALPDPTQYVNWDTVAHCFNNPWYYRTQILNRDGRRLHLPEKFEVWYERGVPHKEELFAAINEGYTFIIEQYGHYNAAVDNLLENFESTFDCNCDAHIFGAAKPDSTSFGSHWDIPPNFICQIEGETHWNVYEERCSGLIEMTDEPYLPDKNNHELTVALDVTLKAGDVMYIPARTYHKPFPSGKRLSMSIPCMYPLDVESDRKQYVIE
;
A
#
# COMPACT_ATOMS: atom_id res chain seq x y z
N MET A 1 -34.77 24.84 -33.32
CA MET A 1 -33.42 24.71 -32.76
C MET A 1 -33.32 23.32 -32.12
N ASN A 2 -32.73 22.38 -32.85
CA ASN A 2 -32.49 21.02 -32.35
C ASN A 2 -31.24 21.05 -31.51
N VAL A 3 -31.40 20.84 -30.21
CA VAL A 3 -30.30 20.53 -29.32
C VAL A 3 -29.98 19.05 -29.49
N GLN A 4 -28.89 18.72 -30.16
CA GLN A 4 -28.36 17.37 -30.18
C GLN A 4 -27.83 17.06 -28.79
N THR A 5 -28.62 16.30 -28.06
CA THR A 5 -28.18 15.55 -26.88
C THR A 5 -27.45 14.30 -27.36
N GLY A 6 -26.21 14.14 -27.02
CA GLY A 6 -25.62 12.82 -27.19
C GLY A 6 -24.14 12.76 -27.51
N ASP A 7 -23.31 13.44 -26.76
CA ASP A 7 -21.97 12.90 -26.54
C ASP A 7 -21.97 12.20 -25.16
N THR A 8 -22.50 10.99 -25.17
CA THR A 8 -22.22 10.03 -24.14
C THR A 8 -20.71 9.83 -24.22
N ILE A 9 -20.00 10.38 -23.26
CA ILE A 9 -18.59 10.07 -23.02
C ILE A 9 -18.58 8.59 -22.70
N ASN A 10 -18.42 7.76 -23.71
CA ASN A 10 -18.03 6.37 -23.56
C ASN A 10 -16.60 6.40 -23.04
N TYR A 11 -16.45 6.53 -21.72
CA TYR A 11 -15.28 6.04 -21.04
C TYR A 11 -15.26 4.54 -21.30
N TYR A 12 -14.61 4.14 -22.40
CA TYR A 12 -14.15 2.78 -22.57
C TYR A 12 -13.18 2.56 -21.43
N MET A 13 -13.67 1.94 -20.36
CA MET A 13 -12.79 1.34 -19.38
C MET A 13 -11.95 0.33 -20.15
N ASN A 14 -10.73 0.71 -20.50
CA ASN A 14 -9.76 -0.22 -21.04
C ASN A 14 -9.49 -1.22 -19.92
N LYS A 15 -10.21 -2.34 -19.96
CA LYS A 15 -10.01 -3.39 -19.00
C LYS A 15 -8.55 -3.85 -19.11
N LEU A 16 -7.75 -3.50 -18.12
CA LEU A 16 -6.35 -3.90 -18.06
C LEU A 16 -6.31 -5.42 -17.91
N ILE A 17 -5.72 -6.09 -18.88
CA ILE A 17 -5.48 -7.54 -18.78
C ILE A 17 -4.15 -7.71 -18.03
N LEU A 18 -4.22 -7.70 -16.71
CA LEU A 18 -3.08 -7.90 -15.84
C LEU A 18 -3.15 -9.32 -15.23
N PRO A 19 -2.05 -10.08 -15.22
CA PRO A 19 -2.07 -11.48 -14.82
C PRO A 19 -2.43 -11.71 -13.35
N PHE A 20 -2.28 -10.68 -12.52
CA PHE A 20 -2.63 -10.72 -11.10
C PHE A 20 -4.11 -10.34 -10.84
N LEU A 21 -4.84 -9.82 -11.82
CA LEU A 21 -6.28 -9.55 -11.70
C LEU A 21 -7.08 -10.83 -12.01
N ASN A 22 -6.99 -11.79 -11.11
CA ASN A 22 -7.67 -13.08 -11.23
C ASN A 22 -8.63 -13.28 -10.04
N PRO A 23 -9.96 -13.30 -10.28
CA PRO A 23 -10.95 -13.41 -9.20
C PRO A 23 -10.83 -14.71 -8.40
N LYS A 24 -10.19 -15.75 -8.94
CA LYS A 24 -9.93 -17.00 -8.21
C LYS A 24 -8.86 -16.88 -7.14
N LEU A 25 -8.08 -15.81 -7.14
CA LEU A 25 -6.97 -15.63 -6.23
C LEU A 25 -7.45 -15.67 -4.77
N PHE A 26 -8.55 -14.97 -4.44
CA PHE A 26 -9.07 -14.93 -3.08
C PHE A 26 -9.88 -16.18 -2.67
N VAL A 27 -10.36 -16.94 -3.64
CA VAL A 27 -11.08 -18.20 -3.38
C VAL A 27 -10.11 -19.36 -3.15
N CYS A 28 -8.95 -19.34 -3.82
CA CYS A 28 -7.95 -20.41 -3.80
C CYS A 28 -6.57 -19.92 -3.35
N GLY A 29 -6.41 -18.62 -3.12
CA GLY A 29 -5.12 -17.96 -2.98
C GLY A 29 -4.66 -17.83 -1.54
N ASP A 30 -4.56 -18.93 -0.83
CA ASP A 30 -4.00 -18.93 0.53
C ASP A 30 -2.48 -18.75 0.59
N LYS A 31 -1.83 -18.67 -0.56
CA LYS A 31 -0.37 -18.56 -0.64
C LYS A 31 0.05 -17.25 -1.30
N PRO A 32 1.16 -16.65 -0.85
CA PRO A 32 1.73 -15.50 -1.53
C PRO A 32 2.15 -15.88 -2.96
N GLN A 33 1.99 -14.93 -3.87
CA GLN A 33 2.33 -15.12 -5.29
C GLN A 33 3.09 -13.91 -5.81
N VAL A 34 3.94 -14.13 -6.83
CA VAL A 34 4.70 -13.07 -7.48
C VAL A 34 4.54 -13.15 -8.99
N TRP A 35 4.26 -12.04 -9.63
CA TRP A 35 4.24 -11.88 -11.08
C TRP A 35 5.36 -10.93 -11.49
N ARG A 36 6.26 -11.41 -12.30
CA ARG A 36 7.42 -10.66 -12.77
C ARG A 36 7.05 -9.75 -13.94
N LYS A 37 7.44 -8.48 -13.87
CA LYS A 37 7.19 -7.48 -14.92
C LYS A 37 5.72 -7.43 -15.34
N ALA A 38 4.82 -7.63 -14.38
CA ALA A 38 3.39 -7.73 -14.63
C ALA A 38 2.69 -6.36 -14.65
N LEU A 39 3.31 -5.33 -14.09
CA LEU A 39 2.83 -3.96 -14.12
C LEU A 39 3.58 -3.22 -15.24
N PRO A 40 2.94 -2.94 -16.38
CA PRO A 40 3.57 -2.22 -17.47
C PRO A 40 3.79 -0.76 -17.09
N ASP A 41 4.92 -0.20 -17.52
CA ASP A 41 5.29 1.20 -17.28
C ASP A 41 4.97 1.69 -15.85
N PRO A 42 5.62 1.12 -14.81
CA PRO A 42 5.22 1.37 -13.43
C PRO A 42 5.34 2.84 -13.01
N THR A 43 6.18 3.64 -13.67
CA THR A 43 6.39 5.06 -13.37
C THR A 43 5.20 5.95 -13.73
N GLN A 44 4.26 5.47 -14.54
CA GLN A 44 3.00 6.17 -14.82
C GLN A 44 2.10 6.26 -13.57
N TYR A 45 2.20 5.30 -12.67
CA TYR A 45 1.41 5.27 -11.44
C TYR A 45 2.00 6.19 -10.38
N VAL A 46 3.31 6.10 -10.16
CA VAL A 46 4.04 6.89 -9.17
C VAL A 46 5.46 7.16 -9.67
N ASN A 47 5.95 8.37 -9.46
CA ASN A 47 7.34 8.77 -9.68
C ASN A 47 7.77 9.83 -8.67
N TRP A 48 9.01 10.26 -8.69
CA TRP A 48 9.53 11.23 -7.71
C TRP A 48 8.94 12.63 -7.85
N ASP A 49 8.49 13.03 -9.03
CA ASP A 49 7.78 14.29 -9.21
C ASP A 49 6.40 14.22 -8.52
N THR A 50 5.74 13.07 -8.60
CA THR A 50 4.50 12.78 -7.86
C THR A 50 4.72 12.89 -6.36
N VAL A 51 5.79 12.28 -5.84
CA VAL A 51 6.14 12.35 -4.41
C VAL A 51 6.39 13.80 -3.99
N ALA A 52 7.16 14.54 -4.78
CA ALA A 52 7.42 15.95 -4.52
C ALA A 52 6.14 16.79 -4.55
N HIS A 53 5.20 16.48 -5.45
CA HIS A 53 3.88 17.13 -5.49
C HIS A 53 3.10 16.87 -4.20
N CYS A 54 3.03 15.62 -3.74
CA CYS A 54 2.33 15.27 -2.49
C CYS A 54 2.91 16.02 -1.29
N PHE A 55 4.23 16.11 -1.19
CA PHE A 55 4.90 16.79 -0.08
C PHE A 55 4.77 18.30 -0.12
N ASN A 56 4.64 18.88 -1.30
CA ASN A 56 4.35 20.31 -1.45
C ASN A 56 2.87 20.62 -1.13
N ASN A 57 2.01 19.60 -1.06
CA ASN A 57 0.58 19.73 -0.81
C ASN A 57 0.11 18.83 0.36
N PRO A 58 0.73 18.94 1.56
CA PRO A 58 0.49 18.03 2.68
C PRO A 58 -0.93 18.15 3.27
N TRP A 59 -1.72 19.14 2.85
CA TRP A 59 -3.13 19.30 3.19
C TRP A 59 -4.03 18.23 2.55
N TYR A 60 -3.67 17.82 1.35
CA TYR A 60 -4.45 16.86 0.58
C TYR A 60 -3.99 15.43 0.81
N TYR A 61 -2.68 15.23 1.08
CA TYR A 61 -2.08 13.91 1.17
C TYR A 61 -1.64 13.62 2.60
N ARG A 62 -2.12 12.52 3.14
CA ARG A 62 -1.67 12.06 4.45
C ARG A 62 -0.31 11.40 4.31
N THR A 63 0.71 12.02 4.89
CA THR A 63 2.07 11.51 4.84
C THR A 63 2.55 11.12 6.23
N GLN A 64 3.19 9.96 6.30
CA GLN A 64 3.86 9.46 7.49
C GLN A 64 5.33 9.25 7.19
N ILE A 65 6.16 9.41 8.21
CA ILE A 65 7.59 9.13 8.13
C ILE A 65 7.93 8.03 9.13
N LEU A 66 8.78 7.10 8.71
CA LEU A 66 9.38 6.09 9.57
C LEU A 66 10.84 6.44 9.80
N ASN A 67 11.25 6.48 11.06
CA ASN A 67 12.64 6.62 11.43
C ASN A 67 13.45 5.34 11.12
N ARG A 68 14.73 5.34 11.41
CA ARG A 68 15.63 4.20 11.12
C ARG A 68 15.29 2.93 11.92
N ASP A 69 14.54 3.06 13.01
CA ASP A 69 14.06 1.92 13.80
C ASP A 69 12.73 1.36 13.29
N GLY A 70 12.19 1.88 12.18
CA GLY A 70 10.89 1.49 11.63
C GLY A 70 9.70 2.02 12.43
N ARG A 71 9.91 3.01 13.31
CA ARG A 71 8.86 3.64 14.10
C ARG A 71 8.38 4.91 13.44
N ARG A 72 7.10 5.22 13.62
CA ARG A 72 6.54 6.49 13.14
C ARG A 72 7.25 7.67 13.81
N LEU A 73 7.70 8.60 12.99
CA LEU A 73 8.29 9.85 13.43
C LEU A 73 7.21 10.92 13.46
N HIS A 74 6.98 11.51 14.63
CA HIS A 74 6.12 12.66 14.76
C HIS A 74 6.87 13.91 14.32
N LEU A 75 6.48 14.44 13.18
CA LEU A 75 7.02 15.70 12.67
C LEU A 75 6.25 16.88 13.30
N PRO A 76 6.89 18.07 13.42
CA PRO A 76 6.17 19.28 13.75
C PRO A 76 5.02 19.54 12.78
N GLU A 77 3.84 19.81 13.33
CA GLU A 77 2.63 20.02 12.57
C GLU A 77 2.10 21.43 12.76
N LYS A 78 1.43 21.94 11.74
CA LYS A 78 0.62 23.15 11.83
C LYS A 78 -0.85 22.80 11.74
N PHE A 79 -1.65 23.54 12.48
CA PHE A 79 -3.10 23.45 12.44
C PHE A 79 -3.65 24.72 11.79
N GLU A 80 -4.55 24.54 10.85
CA GLU A 80 -5.33 25.65 10.32
C GLU A 80 -6.80 25.51 10.74
N VAL A 81 -7.48 26.65 10.89
CA VAL A 81 -8.85 26.72 11.45
C VAL A 81 -9.85 25.83 10.70
N TRP A 82 -9.60 25.55 9.44
CA TRP A 82 -10.51 24.81 8.56
C TRP A 82 -10.19 23.31 8.46
N TYR A 83 -9.11 22.84 9.09
CA TYR A 83 -8.70 21.45 9.05
C TYR A 83 -8.70 20.84 10.46
N GLU A 84 -9.37 19.72 10.60
CA GLU A 84 -9.47 18.99 11.89
C GLU A 84 -8.21 18.24 12.27
N ARG A 85 -7.21 18.19 11.39
CA ARG A 85 -5.96 17.48 11.61
C ARG A 85 -4.75 18.40 11.53
N GLY A 86 -3.72 18.03 12.27
CA GLY A 86 -2.37 18.57 12.07
C GLY A 86 -1.80 18.14 10.72
N VAL A 87 -1.01 19.00 10.15
CA VAL A 87 -0.35 18.76 8.87
C VAL A 87 1.13 19.04 9.04
N PRO A 88 2.02 18.08 8.71
CA PRO A 88 3.46 18.27 8.81
C PRO A 88 3.93 19.46 7.98
N HIS A 89 4.91 20.19 8.48
CA HIS A 89 5.58 21.19 7.67
C HIS A 89 6.32 20.51 6.51
N LYS A 90 6.14 21.00 5.30
CA LYS A 90 6.78 20.40 4.12
C LYS A 90 8.30 20.36 4.20
N GLU A 91 8.89 21.36 4.82
CA GLU A 91 10.33 21.44 5.05
C GLU A 91 10.83 20.26 5.89
N GLU A 92 10.05 19.84 6.90
CA GLU A 92 10.34 18.69 7.75
C GLU A 92 10.19 17.37 6.98
N LEU A 93 9.18 17.27 6.11
CA LEU A 93 9.02 16.11 5.23
C LEU A 93 10.23 15.94 4.30
N PHE A 94 10.66 17.01 3.63
CA PHE A 94 11.86 16.96 2.77
C PHE A 94 13.15 16.70 3.54
N ALA A 95 13.27 17.27 4.75
CA ALA A 95 14.42 17.01 5.62
C ALA A 95 14.49 15.52 5.99
N ALA A 96 13.37 14.91 6.41
CA ALA A 96 13.30 13.50 6.78
C ALA A 96 13.68 12.57 5.62
N ILE A 97 13.27 12.89 4.39
CA ILE A 97 13.67 12.13 3.20
C ILE A 97 15.15 12.29 2.91
N ASN A 98 15.67 13.49 3.04
CA ASN A 98 17.10 13.76 2.87
C ASN A 98 17.96 13.07 3.94
N GLU A 99 17.41 12.79 5.11
CA GLU A 99 18.02 11.94 6.13
C GLU A 99 17.97 10.43 5.79
N GLY A 100 17.20 10.04 4.79
CA GLY A 100 17.07 8.65 4.36
C GLY A 100 15.93 7.89 5.05
N TYR A 101 15.00 8.61 5.68
CA TYR A 101 13.83 7.96 6.29
C TYR A 101 12.86 7.46 5.22
N THR A 102 12.13 6.41 5.56
CA THR A 102 11.04 5.89 4.74
C THR A 102 9.82 6.77 4.93
N PHE A 103 9.17 7.13 3.84
CA PHE A 103 7.90 7.81 3.86
C PHE A 103 6.77 6.90 3.39
N ILE A 104 5.55 7.22 3.83
CA ILE A 104 4.30 6.61 3.38
C ILE A 104 3.37 7.74 2.99
N ILE A 105 2.80 7.68 1.78
CA ILE A 105 1.70 8.54 1.36
C ILE A 105 0.46 7.67 1.31
N GLU A 106 -0.51 7.96 2.18
CA GLU A 106 -1.76 7.23 2.29
C GLU A 106 -2.84 7.83 1.40
N GLN A 107 -3.81 7.02 1.00
CA GLN A 107 -4.99 7.44 0.25
C GLN A 107 -4.65 8.15 -1.07
N TYR A 108 -3.71 7.57 -1.80
CA TYR A 108 -3.20 8.17 -3.03
C TYR A 108 -4.10 7.91 -4.25
N GLY A 109 -5.01 6.92 -4.18
CA GLY A 109 -5.76 6.41 -5.34
C GLY A 109 -6.50 7.47 -6.14
N HIS A 110 -7.12 8.43 -5.48
CA HIS A 110 -7.99 9.41 -6.13
C HIS A 110 -7.27 10.62 -6.76
N TYR A 111 -5.96 10.67 -6.72
CA TYR A 111 -5.18 11.84 -7.18
C TYR A 111 -4.37 11.59 -8.45
N ASN A 112 -4.40 10.36 -8.96
CA ASN A 112 -3.70 9.99 -10.18
C ASN A 112 -4.62 9.11 -11.03
N ALA A 113 -4.96 9.57 -12.23
CA ALA A 113 -5.90 8.86 -13.12
C ALA A 113 -5.44 7.45 -13.52
N ALA A 114 -4.12 7.19 -13.60
CA ALA A 114 -3.62 5.85 -13.88
C ALA A 114 -3.82 4.92 -12.70
N VAL A 115 -3.61 5.41 -11.47
CA VAL A 115 -3.85 4.65 -10.25
C VAL A 115 -5.35 4.43 -10.06
N ASP A 116 -6.17 5.45 -10.24
CA ASP A 116 -7.63 5.37 -10.13
C ASP A 116 -8.19 4.28 -11.05
N ASN A 117 -7.80 4.30 -12.34
CA ASN A 117 -8.17 3.24 -13.29
C ASN A 117 -7.66 1.84 -12.87
N LEU A 118 -6.46 1.75 -12.30
CA LEU A 118 -5.95 0.48 -11.78
C LEU A 118 -6.83 -0.02 -10.62
N LEU A 119 -7.17 0.85 -9.66
CA LEU A 119 -8.02 0.51 -8.52
C LEU A 119 -9.42 0.07 -8.95
N GLU A 120 -10.05 0.75 -9.93
CA GLU A 120 -11.33 0.33 -10.51
C GLU A 120 -11.27 -1.11 -11.08
N ASN A 121 -10.13 -1.49 -11.69
CA ASN A 121 -9.92 -2.85 -12.16
C ASN A 121 -9.78 -3.86 -11.00
N PHE A 122 -9.13 -3.49 -9.90
CA PHE A 122 -9.09 -4.30 -8.69
C PHE A 122 -10.49 -4.47 -8.10
N GLU A 123 -11.20 -3.38 -7.88
CA GLU A 123 -12.55 -3.37 -7.31
C GLU A 123 -13.53 -4.22 -8.13
N SER A 124 -13.53 -4.03 -9.45
CA SER A 124 -14.41 -4.81 -10.34
C SER A 124 -14.02 -6.29 -10.44
N THR A 125 -12.75 -6.62 -10.23
CA THR A 125 -12.27 -8.03 -10.31
C THR A 125 -12.54 -8.78 -9.03
N PHE A 126 -12.35 -8.14 -7.88
CA PHE A 126 -12.36 -8.79 -6.58
C PHE A 126 -13.60 -8.47 -5.73
N ASP A 127 -14.49 -7.60 -6.23
CA ASP A 127 -15.68 -7.14 -5.49
C ASP A 127 -15.31 -6.59 -4.10
N CYS A 128 -14.36 -5.66 -4.08
CA CYS A 128 -13.80 -5.08 -2.86
C CYS A 128 -13.66 -3.56 -3.01
N ASN A 129 -13.45 -2.87 -1.91
CA ASN A 129 -12.94 -1.50 -1.92
C ASN A 129 -11.42 -1.54 -1.82
N CYS A 130 -10.73 -0.74 -2.58
CA CYS A 130 -9.28 -0.62 -2.46
C CYS A 130 -8.82 0.84 -2.49
N ASP A 131 -7.60 1.04 -2.07
CA ASP A 131 -6.90 2.32 -2.11
C ASP A 131 -5.43 2.05 -2.44
N ALA A 132 -4.68 3.09 -2.68
CA ALA A 132 -3.25 2.99 -2.92
C ALA A 132 -2.47 3.72 -1.82
N HIS A 133 -1.44 3.06 -1.31
CA HIS A 133 -0.47 3.64 -0.40
C HIS A 133 0.91 3.59 -1.03
N ILE A 134 1.62 4.72 -1.04
CA ILE A 134 2.97 4.78 -1.60
C ILE A 134 3.99 4.66 -0.47
N PHE A 135 4.93 3.77 -0.62
CA PHE A 135 6.10 3.61 0.24
C PHE A 135 7.35 3.98 -0.52
N GLY A 136 8.21 4.79 0.07
CA GLY A 136 9.42 5.19 -0.62
C GLY A 136 10.56 5.59 0.31
N ALA A 137 11.76 5.58 -0.23
CA ALA A 137 12.95 6.12 0.39
C ALA A 137 13.91 6.61 -0.69
N ALA A 138 14.60 7.72 -0.41
CA ALA A 138 15.54 8.32 -1.35
C ALA A 138 16.97 7.81 -1.17
N LYS A 139 17.28 7.14 -0.07
CA LYS A 139 18.65 6.69 0.29
C LYS A 139 18.74 5.19 0.56
N PRO A 140 19.93 4.59 0.42
CA PRO A 140 20.11 3.16 0.53
C PRO A 140 19.98 2.59 1.96
N ASP A 141 20.19 3.39 2.97
CA ASP A 141 20.20 2.98 4.38
C ASP A 141 18.85 3.18 5.09
N SER A 142 17.79 3.29 4.31
CA SER A 142 16.43 3.39 4.84
C SER A 142 15.96 2.08 5.42
N THR A 143 15.07 2.16 6.39
CA THR A 143 14.39 0.99 6.95
C THR A 143 12.91 0.96 6.56
N SER A 144 12.20 -0.07 7.00
CA SER A 144 10.76 -0.15 6.90
C SER A 144 10.20 -0.71 8.22
N PHE A 145 8.92 -1.03 8.24
CA PHE A 145 8.35 -1.76 9.37
C PHE A 145 9.06 -3.10 9.58
N GLY A 146 9.13 -3.57 10.81
CA GLY A 146 9.54 -4.94 11.12
C GLY A 146 8.55 -5.97 10.56
N SER A 147 8.61 -7.19 11.09
CA SER A 147 7.59 -8.20 10.78
C SER A 147 6.24 -7.72 11.27
N HIS A 148 5.25 -7.71 10.38
CA HIS A 148 3.89 -7.27 10.66
C HIS A 148 2.90 -8.03 9.76
N TRP A 149 1.64 -7.78 9.95
CA TRP A 149 0.55 -8.30 9.12
C TRP A 149 -0.48 -7.21 8.87
N ASP A 150 -1.16 -7.30 7.75
CA ASP A 150 -2.27 -6.42 7.39
C ASP A 150 -3.59 -7.16 7.47
N ILE A 151 -4.66 -6.47 7.85
CA ILE A 151 -6.01 -7.05 7.90
C ILE A 151 -6.44 -7.56 6.54
N PRO A 152 -6.46 -6.73 5.46
CA PRO A 152 -6.86 -7.18 4.15
C PRO A 152 -5.75 -7.93 3.42
N PRO A 153 -6.08 -8.71 2.40
CA PRO A 153 -5.10 -9.10 1.41
C PRO A 153 -4.53 -7.87 0.71
N ASN A 154 -3.26 -7.95 0.31
CA ASN A 154 -2.54 -6.80 -0.19
C ASN A 154 -1.75 -7.13 -1.46
N PHE A 155 -1.74 -6.20 -2.41
CA PHE A 155 -0.88 -6.30 -3.59
C PHE A 155 0.23 -5.26 -3.48
N ILE A 156 1.47 -5.72 -3.56
CA ILE A 156 2.67 -4.87 -3.54
C ILE A 156 3.19 -4.73 -4.97
N CYS A 157 3.09 -3.54 -5.52
CA CYS A 157 3.59 -3.17 -6.82
C CYS A 157 4.95 -2.45 -6.65
N GLN A 158 6.04 -3.04 -7.14
CA GLN A 158 7.34 -2.37 -7.13
C GLN A 158 7.41 -1.41 -8.30
N ILE A 159 7.59 -0.13 -8.01
CA ILE A 159 7.56 0.95 -9.02
C ILE A 159 8.97 1.32 -9.48
N GLU A 160 9.88 1.58 -8.55
CA GLU A 160 11.27 1.94 -8.81
C GLU A 160 12.18 1.29 -7.78
N GLY A 161 13.42 0.95 -8.20
CA GLY A 161 14.38 0.27 -7.34
C GLY A 161 13.96 -1.17 -7.05
N GLU A 162 14.37 -1.67 -5.89
CA GLU A 162 14.06 -3.03 -5.46
C GLU A 162 13.80 -3.11 -3.96
N THR A 163 13.02 -4.10 -3.55
CA THR A 163 12.76 -4.42 -2.15
C THR A 163 12.77 -5.92 -1.98
N HIS A 164 13.59 -6.41 -1.07
CA HIS A 164 13.57 -7.80 -0.65
C HIS A 164 12.45 -8.01 0.37
N TRP A 165 11.76 -9.16 0.29
CA TRP A 165 10.63 -9.50 1.13
C TRP A 165 10.72 -10.91 1.65
N ASN A 166 10.41 -11.09 2.93
CA ASN A 166 10.00 -12.38 3.48
C ASN A 166 8.49 -12.34 3.75
N VAL A 167 7.78 -13.31 3.21
CA VAL A 167 6.38 -13.58 3.57
C VAL A 167 6.36 -14.92 4.27
N TYR A 168 5.65 -15.03 5.39
CA TYR A 168 5.71 -16.17 6.28
C TYR A 168 4.49 -17.08 6.08
N GLU A 169 4.55 -18.31 6.58
CA GLU A 169 3.43 -19.25 6.58
C GLU A 169 2.35 -18.85 7.60
N GLU A 170 2.81 -18.24 8.69
CA GLU A 170 1.96 -17.88 9.80
C GLU A 170 1.08 -16.67 9.47
N ARG A 171 -0.15 -16.77 9.97
CA ARG A 171 -1.14 -15.69 9.92
C ARG A 171 -1.51 -15.26 11.32
N CYS A 172 -1.85 -14.00 11.48
CA CYS A 172 -2.41 -13.53 12.73
C CYS A 172 -3.72 -14.28 13.00
N SER A 173 -3.76 -15.06 14.07
CA SER A 173 -4.94 -15.75 14.57
C SER A 173 -5.45 -15.04 15.81
N GLY A 174 -6.72 -14.76 15.91
CA GLY A 174 -7.34 -14.17 17.10
C GLY A 174 -8.00 -12.82 16.84
N LEU A 175 -8.66 -12.32 17.87
CA LEU A 175 -9.26 -11.00 17.89
C LEU A 175 -8.18 -9.95 17.65
N ILE A 176 -8.44 -9.03 16.71
CA ILE A 176 -7.61 -7.87 16.52
C ILE A 176 -7.82 -6.99 17.75
N GLU A 177 -6.93 -7.08 18.71
CA GLU A 177 -6.78 -6.00 19.66
C GLU A 177 -6.23 -4.82 18.86
N MET A 178 -7.07 -3.85 18.62
CA MET A 178 -6.61 -2.54 18.15
C MET A 178 -5.81 -1.92 19.29
N THR A 179 -4.53 -2.23 19.32
CA THR A 179 -3.59 -1.55 20.20
C THR A 179 -3.20 -0.24 19.53
N ASP A 180 -2.93 0.80 20.32
CA ASP A 180 -2.45 2.09 19.82
C ASP A 180 -1.10 1.98 19.08
N GLU A 181 -0.50 0.81 19.07
CA GLU A 181 0.73 0.47 18.34
C GLU A 181 0.53 -0.78 17.48
N PRO A 182 -0.19 -0.68 16.33
CA PRO A 182 -0.51 -1.82 15.47
C PRO A 182 0.72 -2.48 14.83
N TYR A 183 1.87 -1.85 14.91
CA TYR A 183 3.10 -2.26 14.23
C TYR A 183 4.25 -2.61 15.18
N LEU A 184 3.96 -3.07 16.39
CA LEU A 184 5.02 -3.62 17.21
C LEU A 184 5.46 -4.96 16.62
N PRO A 185 6.68 -5.03 16.06
CA PRO A 185 7.24 -6.30 15.69
C PRO A 185 7.38 -7.16 16.95
N ASP A 186 7.01 -8.41 16.86
CA ASP A 186 7.36 -9.45 17.83
C ASP A 186 6.88 -9.29 19.27
N LYS A 187 5.64 -8.85 19.52
CA LYS A 187 5.09 -9.06 20.87
C LYS A 187 5.05 -10.53 21.29
N ASN A 188 5.09 -11.47 20.35
CA ASN A 188 4.86 -12.88 20.63
C ASN A 188 6.07 -13.81 20.42
N ASN A 189 7.26 -13.31 20.07
CA ASN A 189 8.47 -14.15 19.93
C ASN A 189 8.25 -15.48 19.16
N HIS A 190 7.39 -15.47 18.14
CA HIS A 190 7.15 -16.65 17.34
C HIS A 190 8.28 -16.81 16.31
N GLU A 191 8.83 -18.00 16.25
CA GLU A 191 9.64 -18.39 15.10
C GLU A 191 8.73 -18.42 13.87
N LEU A 192 8.93 -17.47 12.96
CA LEU A 192 8.17 -17.37 11.72
C LEU A 192 8.85 -18.21 10.64
N THR A 193 8.07 -19.03 9.96
CA THR A 193 8.53 -19.88 8.84
C THR A 193 8.40 -19.16 7.53
N VAL A 194 9.50 -18.97 6.80
CA VAL A 194 9.47 -18.26 5.52
C VAL A 194 8.79 -19.11 4.44
N ALA A 195 7.64 -18.66 3.96
CA ALA A 195 6.92 -19.27 2.84
C ALA A 195 7.42 -18.73 1.48
N LEU A 196 7.80 -17.47 1.43
CA LEU A 196 8.30 -16.79 0.24
C LEU A 196 9.43 -15.85 0.60
N ASP A 197 10.60 -16.06 0.00
CA ASP A 197 11.78 -15.21 0.05
C ASP A 197 12.00 -14.64 -1.35
N VAL A 198 11.85 -13.32 -1.53
CA VAL A 198 11.83 -12.73 -2.86
C VAL A 198 12.30 -11.29 -2.89
N THR A 199 13.06 -10.92 -3.91
CA THR A 199 13.34 -9.52 -4.24
C THR A 199 12.42 -9.10 -5.38
N LEU A 200 11.59 -8.08 -5.14
CA LEU A 200 10.78 -7.43 -6.15
C LEU A 200 11.62 -6.35 -6.84
N LYS A 201 11.49 -6.27 -8.17
CA LYS A 201 12.10 -5.25 -9.03
C LYS A 201 11.01 -4.45 -9.73
N ALA A 202 11.36 -3.29 -10.25
CA ALA A 202 10.41 -2.41 -10.96
C ALA A 202 9.54 -3.20 -11.96
N GLY A 203 8.23 -3.06 -11.85
CA GLY A 203 7.22 -3.78 -12.62
C GLY A 203 6.78 -5.11 -12.04
N ASP A 204 7.43 -5.63 -10.99
CA ASP A 204 6.97 -6.84 -10.30
C ASP A 204 5.78 -6.52 -9.39
N VAL A 205 4.88 -7.50 -9.27
CA VAL A 205 3.72 -7.43 -8.36
C VAL A 205 3.72 -8.67 -7.49
N MET A 206 3.49 -8.47 -6.20
CA MET A 206 3.36 -9.56 -5.22
C MET A 206 1.99 -9.48 -4.55
N TYR A 207 1.35 -10.62 -4.39
CA TYR A 207 0.16 -10.79 -3.56
C TYR A 207 0.55 -11.35 -2.20
N ILE A 208 0.05 -10.73 -1.15
CA ILE A 208 0.15 -11.19 0.23
C ILE A 208 -1.26 -11.49 0.73
N PRO A 209 -1.56 -12.73 1.13
CA PRO A 209 -2.87 -13.06 1.68
C PRO A 209 -3.20 -12.27 2.96
N ALA A 210 -4.49 -12.11 3.25
CA ALA A 210 -4.97 -11.44 4.44
C ALA A 210 -4.30 -11.98 5.71
N ARG A 211 -3.90 -11.08 6.62
CA ARG A 211 -3.36 -11.37 7.95
C ARG A 211 -2.06 -12.18 7.95
N THR A 212 -1.42 -12.35 6.80
CA THR A 212 -0.15 -13.07 6.67
C THR A 212 1.01 -12.21 7.15
N TYR A 213 1.86 -12.74 8.04
CA TYR A 213 3.06 -12.04 8.47
C TYR A 213 4.00 -11.83 7.30
N HIS A 214 4.56 -10.64 7.22
CA HIS A 214 5.53 -10.28 6.18
C HIS A 214 6.50 -9.22 6.68
N LYS A 215 7.67 -9.14 6.02
CA LYS A 215 8.73 -8.22 6.38
C LYS A 215 9.44 -7.71 5.14
N PRO A 216 9.40 -6.41 4.86
CA PRO A 216 10.23 -5.79 3.83
C PRO A 216 11.63 -5.49 4.36
N PHE A 217 12.62 -5.69 3.48
CA PHE A 217 14.02 -5.34 3.67
C PHE A 217 14.42 -4.39 2.55
N PRO A 218 14.19 -3.10 2.72
CA PRO A 218 14.50 -2.14 1.69
C PRO A 218 16.00 -2.01 1.45
N SER A 219 16.38 -1.90 0.20
CA SER A 219 17.74 -1.60 -0.22
C SER A 219 17.75 -0.51 -1.26
N GLY A 220 18.39 0.60 -0.97
CA GLY A 220 18.53 1.68 -1.94
C GLY A 220 17.31 2.60 -2.10
N LYS A 221 17.42 3.46 -3.08
CA LYS A 221 16.34 4.35 -3.51
C LYS A 221 15.23 3.53 -4.13
N ARG A 222 14.01 3.72 -3.66
CA ARG A 222 12.86 2.93 -4.09
C ARG A 222 11.54 3.67 -4.02
N LEU A 223 10.60 3.19 -4.82
CA LEU A 223 9.17 3.46 -4.72
C LEU A 223 8.41 2.15 -4.85
N SER A 224 7.46 1.92 -3.97
CA SER A 224 6.51 0.80 -4.03
C SER A 224 5.10 1.34 -3.80
N MET A 225 4.10 0.70 -4.39
CA MET A 225 2.70 0.98 -4.17
C MET A 225 2.04 -0.27 -3.59
N SER A 226 1.35 -0.10 -2.47
CA SER A 226 0.57 -1.14 -1.81
C SER A 226 -0.91 -0.89 -2.09
N ILE A 227 -1.63 -1.94 -2.48
CA ILE A 227 -3.06 -1.90 -2.78
C ILE A 227 -3.76 -2.90 -1.87
N PRO A 228 -4.23 -2.47 -0.68
CA PRO A 228 -5.07 -3.29 0.18
C PRO A 228 -6.46 -3.44 -0.43
N CYS A 229 -6.97 -4.67 -0.47
CA CYS A 229 -8.31 -4.99 -0.98
C CYS A 229 -9.25 -5.24 0.19
N MET A 230 -10.03 -4.21 0.57
CA MET A 230 -10.94 -4.27 1.72
C MET A 230 -12.33 -4.66 1.27
N TYR A 231 -12.85 -5.74 1.84
CA TYR A 231 -14.26 -6.10 1.62
C TYR A 231 -15.15 -5.17 2.42
N PRO A 232 -16.36 -4.84 1.88
CA PRO A 232 -17.34 -4.11 2.66
C PRO A 232 -17.57 -4.84 3.98
N LEU A 233 -17.39 -4.13 5.08
CA LEU A 233 -17.63 -4.66 6.42
C LEU A 233 -19.12 -4.94 6.58
N ASP A 234 -19.54 -6.16 6.29
CA ASP A 234 -20.77 -6.68 6.87
C ASP A 234 -20.47 -7.04 8.32
N VAL A 235 -20.86 -6.14 9.22
CA VAL A 235 -20.52 -6.19 10.66
C VAL A 235 -20.94 -7.51 11.32
N GLU A 236 -21.91 -8.23 10.75
CA GLU A 236 -22.30 -9.57 11.24
C GLU A 236 -21.42 -10.69 10.68
N SER A 237 -20.99 -10.60 9.43
CA SER A 237 -20.10 -11.59 8.83
C SER A 237 -18.67 -11.46 9.32
N ASP A 238 -18.21 -10.25 9.60
CA ASP A 238 -16.86 -10.00 10.09
C ASP A 238 -16.61 -10.58 11.47
N ARG A 239 -17.59 -10.51 12.37
CA ARG A 239 -17.48 -11.19 13.67
C ARG A 239 -17.30 -12.70 13.53
N LYS A 240 -17.85 -13.32 12.48
CA LYS A 240 -17.70 -14.76 12.20
C LYS A 240 -16.40 -15.08 11.45
N GLN A 241 -15.88 -14.17 10.63
CA GLN A 241 -14.63 -14.40 9.90
C GLN A 241 -13.40 -14.24 10.78
N TYR A 242 -13.48 -13.49 11.87
CA TYR A 242 -12.37 -13.23 12.78
C TYR A 242 -12.35 -14.15 14.02
N VAL A 243 -13.38 -14.94 14.23
CA VAL A 243 -13.38 -16.03 15.23
C VAL A 243 -12.87 -17.30 14.54
N ILE A 244 -11.56 -17.47 14.54
CA ILE A 244 -10.97 -18.79 14.20
C ILE A 244 -11.00 -19.61 15.48
N GLU A 245 -11.79 -20.70 15.45
CA GLU A 245 -11.73 -21.75 16.47
C GLU A 245 -10.37 -22.43 16.50
#